data_e6199f9b6983e688eecb98aa83f0e31f
#
_entry.id   e6199f9b6983e688eecb98aa83f0e31f
#
_cell.length_a   1.000
_cell.length_b   1.000
_cell.length_c   1.000
_cell.angle_alpha   90.00
_cell.angle_beta   90.00
_cell.angle_gamma   90.00
#
_symmetry.space_group_name_H-M   'P 1'
#
loop_
_entity.id
_entity.type
_entity.pdbx_description
1 polymer ?
#
loop_
_entity_poly.entity_id
_entity_poly.type
_entity_poly.pdbx_seq_one_letter_code
_entity_poly.pdbx_strand_id
1 'polypeptide(L)'
;HFKGIGLKTAQKIVDTYGDNTIDEILQHPEKLEGISGLSAKNREAFVSTLRLNYGTEMVLAKLANYGIPNKLAFQIQDFYKEETLDVVENYPYQLVEDIKGLGFTIADQLAEELGIESQAPERFRAGLVHSLFQACMETGDTYVEARDLLEQTLTLLESSRPVELDPSQVAQELSYLIE
;
A
#
# COMPACT_ATOMS: atom_id res chain seq x y z
N HIS A 1 23.14 10.87 0.13
CA HIS A 1 24.61 10.74 0.16
C HIS A 1 25.02 9.29 -0.09
N PHE A 2 25.62 9.04 -1.25
CA PHE A 2 26.14 7.72 -1.61
C PHE A 2 27.58 7.58 -1.09
N LYS A 3 27.83 6.58 -0.25
CA LYS A 3 29.15 6.33 0.31
C LYS A 3 30.16 5.97 -0.80
N GLY A 4 31.26 6.72 -0.88
CA GLY A 4 32.31 6.49 -1.89
C GLY A 4 32.09 7.20 -3.24
N ILE A 5 31.07 8.04 -3.37
CA ILE A 5 30.85 8.89 -4.55
C ILE A 5 31.00 10.35 -4.12
N GLY A 6 32.13 10.97 -4.51
CA GLY A 6 32.36 12.40 -4.33
C GLY A 6 31.74 13.23 -5.46
N LEU A 7 31.73 14.54 -5.28
CA LEU A 7 31.12 15.50 -6.21
C LEU A 7 31.65 15.37 -7.64
N LYS A 8 32.97 15.16 -7.79
CA LYS A 8 33.61 14.97 -9.10
C LYS A 8 33.16 13.68 -9.80
N THR A 9 32.97 12.59 -9.06
CA THR A 9 32.49 11.32 -9.58
C THR A 9 31.00 11.43 -9.94
N ALA A 10 30.22 12.08 -9.09
CA ALA A 10 28.81 12.34 -9.37
C ALA A 10 28.62 13.16 -10.65
N GLN A 11 29.42 14.20 -10.85
CA GLN A 11 29.37 15.00 -12.08
C GLN A 11 29.66 14.15 -13.31
N LYS A 12 30.69 13.30 -13.28
CA LYS A 12 31.00 12.39 -14.40
C LYS A 12 29.89 11.41 -14.71
N ILE A 13 29.18 10.93 -13.67
CA ILE A 13 28.02 10.06 -13.84
C ILE A 13 26.92 10.82 -14.59
N VAL A 14 26.58 12.02 -14.14
CA VAL A 14 25.54 12.84 -14.80
C VAL A 14 25.95 13.21 -16.24
N ASP A 15 27.21 13.56 -16.48
CA ASP A 15 27.73 13.88 -17.80
C ASP A 15 27.68 12.67 -18.76
N THR A 16 27.80 11.45 -18.22
CA THR A 16 27.79 10.20 -19.00
C THR A 16 26.38 9.75 -19.35
N TYR A 17 25.43 9.93 -18.43
CA TYR A 17 24.07 9.41 -18.55
C TYR A 17 23.03 10.46 -18.99
N GLY A 18 23.31 11.75 -18.83
CA GLY A 18 22.43 12.86 -19.22
C GLY A 18 21.25 13.12 -18.26
N ASP A 19 20.17 13.69 -18.78
CA ASP A 19 19.06 14.21 -17.98
C ASP A 19 18.29 13.12 -17.21
N ASN A 20 18.21 11.91 -17.73
CA ASN A 20 17.54 10.76 -17.08
C ASN A 20 18.54 9.83 -16.39
N THR A 21 19.53 10.40 -15.70
CA THR A 21 20.67 9.66 -15.11
C THR A 21 20.23 8.47 -14.26
N ILE A 22 19.19 8.61 -13.43
CA ILE A 22 18.74 7.54 -12.51
C ILE A 22 18.17 6.36 -13.31
N ASP A 23 17.24 6.61 -14.23
CA ASP A 23 16.60 5.58 -15.03
C ASP A 23 17.62 4.86 -15.92
N GLU A 24 18.52 5.61 -16.54
CA GLU A 24 19.60 5.09 -17.37
C GLU A 24 20.59 4.20 -16.59
N ILE A 25 20.94 4.58 -15.35
CA ILE A 25 21.79 3.74 -14.48
C ILE A 25 21.09 2.44 -14.11
N LEU A 26 19.78 2.51 -13.83
CA LEU A 26 19.01 1.31 -13.44
C LEU A 26 18.84 0.34 -14.60
N GLN A 27 18.73 0.85 -15.84
CA GLN A 27 18.62 0.04 -17.06
C GLN A 27 19.99 -0.45 -17.57
N HIS A 28 21.03 0.39 -17.48
CA HIS A 28 22.36 0.19 -18.04
C HIS A 28 23.47 0.40 -17.01
N PRO A 29 23.51 -0.36 -15.90
CA PRO A 29 24.52 -0.19 -14.85
C PRO A 29 25.94 -0.47 -15.33
N GLU A 30 26.11 -1.22 -16.42
CA GLU A 30 27.40 -1.53 -17.02
C GLU A 30 28.17 -0.29 -17.52
N LYS A 31 27.45 0.76 -17.92
CA LYS A 31 28.09 2.03 -18.35
C LYS A 31 28.91 2.70 -17.24
N LEU A 32 28.63 2.37 -15.96
CA LEU A 32 29.42 2.84 -14.82
C LEU A 32 30.87 2.32 -14.80
N GLU A 33 31.16 1.26 -15.55
CA GLU A 33 32.52 0.68 -15.63
C GLU A 33 33.53 1.65 -16.24
N GLY A 34 33.08 2.52 -17.14
CA GLY A 34 33.93 3.54 -17.78
C GLY A 34 34.22 4.77 -16.90
N ILE A 35 33.63 4.89 -15.71
CA ILE A 35 33.74 6.10 -14.90
C ILE A 35 34.97 6.02 -13.99
N SER A 36 35.97 6.85 -14.27
CA SER A 36 37.20 6.91 -13.49
C SER A 36 36.95 7.40 -12.05
N GLY A 37 37.50 6.67 -11.09
CA GLY A 37 37.33 6.98 -9.65
C GLY A 37 36.19 6.21 -8.97
N LEU A 38 35.51 5.32 -9.71
CA LEU A 38 34.44 4.47 -9.18
C LEU A 38 34.90 3.01 -9.20
N SER A 39 35.27 2.46 -8.03
CA SER A 39 35.66 1.05 -7.89
C SER A 39 34.47 0.11 -8.11
N ALA A 40 34.72 -1.16 -8.48
CA ALA A 40 33.68 -2.18 -8.66
C ALA A 40 32.79 -2.30 -7.44
N LYS A 41 33.37 -2.35 -6.25
CA LYS A 41 32.63 -2.41 -4.97
C LYS A 41 31.74 -1.20 -4.75
N ASN A 42 32.22 0.00 -5.09
CA ASN A 42 31.43 1.22 -4.95
C ASN A 42 30.33 1.32 -6.01
N ARG A 43 30.54 0.77 -7.22
CA ARG A 43 29.51 0.66 -8.26
C ARG A 43 28.36 -0.22 -7.80
N GLU A 44 28.65 -1.43 -7.31
CA GLU A 44 27.62 -2.35 -6.81
C GLU A 44 26.83 -1.74 -5.65
N ALA A 45 27.51 -1.17 -4.66
CA ALA A 45 26.88 -0.51 -3.53
C ALA A 45 26.00 0.68 -3.98
N PHE A 46 26.45 1.45 -4.95
CA PHE A 46 25.74 2.59 -5.51
C PHE A 46 24.47 2.14 -6.23
N VAL A 47 24.56 1.18 -7.14
CA VAL A 47 23.40 0.66 -7.89
C VAL A 47 22.40 0.02 -6.95
N SER A 48 22.84 -0.76 -5.98
CA SER A 48 21.95 -1.39 -4.98
C SER A 48 21.22 -0.36 -4.12
N THR A 49 21.93 0.67 -3.64
CA THR A 49 21.33 1.76 -2.86
C THR A 49 20.35 2.59 -3.71
N LEU A 50 20.72 2.84 -4.98
CA LEU A 50 19.89 3.58 -5.91
C LEU A 50 18.58 2.83 -6.20
N ARG A 51 18.66 1.52 -6.47
CA ARG A 51 17.47 0.66 -6.68
C ARG A 51 16.55 0.67 -5.48
N LEU A 52 17.10 0.56 -4.27
CA LEU A 52 16.32 0.55 -3.05
C LEU A 52 15.60 1.89 -2.83
N ASN A 53 16.33 3.00 -2.94
CA ASN A 53 15.77 4.33 -2.70
C ASN A 53 14.75 4.72 -3.78
N TYR A 54 15.07 4.51 -5.04
CA TYR A 54 14.19 4.83 -6.17
C TYR A 54 12.92 3.98 -6.15
N GLY A 55 13.05 2.68 -5.86
CA GLY A 55 11.91 1.79 -5.68
C GLY A 55 10.98 2.26 -4.57
N THR A 56 11.54 2.65 -3.43
CA THR A 56 10.76 3.17 -2.30
C THR A 56 10.06 4.49 -2.65
N GLU A 57 10.75 5.43 -3.30
CA GLU A 57 10.15 6.71 -3.72
C GLU A 57 9.02 6.52 -4.73
N MET A 58 9.18 5.61 -5.69
CA MET A 58 8.11 5.28 -6.65
C MET A 58 6.89 4.67 -5.97
N VAL A 59 7.09 3.76 -5.03
CA VAL A 59 6.01 3.15 -4.25
C VAL A 59 5.27 4.21 -3.46
N LEU A 60 5.98 5.08 -2.72
CA LEU A 60 5.37 6.15 -1.94
C LEU A 60 4.59 7.14 -2.82
N ALA A 61 5.13 7.49 -4.00
CA ALA A 61 4.45 8.35 -4.96
C ALA A 61 3.14 7.71 -5.47
N LYS A 62 3.16 6.39 -5.72
CA LYS A 62 1.97 5.65 -6.17
C LYS A 62 0.91 5.57 -5.06
N LEU A 63 1.33 5.33 -3.81
CA LEU A 63 0.43 5.36 -2.65
C LEU A 63 -0.19 6.75 -2.44
N ALA A 64 0.58 7.82 -2.65
CA ALA A 64 0.07 9.19 -2.60
C ALA A 64 -0.96 9.46 -3.70
N ASN A 65 -0.77 8.93 -4.90
CA ASN A 65 -1.74 9.03 -6.00
C ASN A 65 -3.08 8.32 -5.68
N TYR A 66 -3.04 7.26 -4.88
CA TYR A 66 -4.24 6.61 -4.34
C TYR A 66 -4.86 7.37 -3.14
N GLY A 67 -4.34 8.55 -2.81
CA GLY A 67 -4.86 9.37 -1.70
C GLY A 67 -4.45 8.90 -0.31
N ILE A 68 -3.50 7.96 -0.19
CA ILE A 68 -3.02 7.46 1.10
C ILE A 68 -2.13 8.54 1.76
N PRO A 69 -2.44 8.96 3.00
CA PRO A 69 -1.63 9.94 3.72
C PRO A 69 -0.17 9.48 3.88
N ASN A 70 0.79 10.37 3.74
CA ASN A 70 2.23 10.05 3.78
C ASN A 70 2.63 9.18 4.97
N LYS A 71 2.11 9.48 6.17
CA LYS A 71 2.40 8.70 7.38
C LYS A 71 2.00 7.24 7.21
N LEU A 72 0.81 6.97 6.67
CA LEU A 72 0.33 5.61 6.41
C LEU A 72 1.10 4.97 5.26
N ALA A 73 1.43 5.72 4.21
CA ALA A 73 2.23 5.23 3.09
C ALA A 73 3.60 4.70 3.57
N PHE A 74 4.28 5.42 4.46
CA PHE A 74 5.52 4.95 5.08
C PHE A 74 5.33 3.70 5.93
N GLN A 75 4.25 3.63 6.71
CA GLN A 75 3.95 2.44 7.53
C GLN A 75 3.67 1.21 6.66
N ILE A 76 2.90 1.36 5.58
CA ILE A 76 2.59 0.30 4.62
C ILE A 76 3.90 -0.18 3.96
N GLN A 77 4.71 0.74 3.45
CA GLN A 77 6.00 0.42 2.83
C GLN A 77 6.96 -0.25 3.81
N ASP A 78 7.00 0.19 5.07
CA ASP A 78 7.87 -0.41 6.08
C ASP A 78 7.40 -1.82 6.49
N PHE A 79 6.10 -2.07 6.47
CA PHE A 79 5.50 -3.36 6.82
C PHE A 79 5.66 -4.39 5.70
N TYR A 80 5.25 -4.06 4.47
CA TYR A 80 5.22 -5.00 3.35
C TYR A 80 6.49 -5.02 2.49
N LYS A 81 7.36 -4.01 2.61
CA LYS A 81 8.62 -3.90 1.86
C LYS A 81 8.39 -4.02 0.34
N GLU A 82 8.93 -5.06 -0.27
CA GLU A 82 8.85 -5.30 -1.72
C GLU A 82 7.45 -5.71 -2.19
N GLU A 83 6.63 -6.26 -1.30
CA GLU A 83 5.26 -6.70 -1.58
C GLU A 83 4.22 -5.57 -1.48
N THR A 84 4.64 -4.35 -1.13
CA THR A 84 3.75 -3.22 -0.85
C THR A 84 2.72 -2.99 -1.96
N LEU A 85 3.16 -2.89 -3.21
CA LEU A 85 2.23 -2.62 -4.32
C LEU A 85 1.32 -3.79 -4.61
N ASP A 86 1.83 -5.01 -4.49
CA ASP A 86 1.01 -6.22 -4.71
C ASP A 86 -0.14 -6.29 -3.70
N VAL A 87 0.15 -6.09 -2.42
CA VAL A 87 -0.87 -6.10 -1.36
C VAL A 87 -1.85 -4.94 -1.52
N VAL A 88 -1.35 -3.73 -1.75
CA VAL A 88 -2.19 -2.54 -1.92
C VAL A 88 -3.16 -2.67 -3.10
N GLU A 89 -2.70 -3.21 -4.22
CA GLU A 89 -3.50 -3.30 -5.45
C GLU A 89 -4.42 -4.51 -5.50
N ASN A 90 -4.04 -5.63 -4.88
CA ASN A 90 -4.83 -6.87 -4.94
C ASN A 90 -5.62 -7.16 -3.66
N TYR A 91 -5.18 -6.63 -2.50
CA TYR A 91 -5.77 -6.93 -1.19
C TYR A 91 -5.94 -5.65 -0.33
N PRO A 92 -6.60 -4.58 -0.83
CA PRO A 92 -6.63 -3.28 -0.15
C PRO A 92 -7.25 -3.34 1.26
N TYR A 93 -8.19 -4.23 1.51
CA TYR A 93 -8.81 -4.38 2.83
C TYR A 93 -7.91 -5.05 3.87
N GLN A 94 -6.88 -5.81 3.45
CA GLN A 94 -5.90 -6.39 4.37
C GLN A 94 -5.13 -5.30 5.14
N LEU A 95 -4.98 -4.12 4.54
CA LEU A 95 -4.35 -2.96 5.19
C LEU A 95 -5.02 -2.55 6.51
N VAL A 96 -6.33 -2.80 6.65
CA VAL A 96 -7.07 -2.46 7.88
C VAL A 96 -6.62 -3.31 9.06
N GLU A 97 -6.29 -4.57 8.79
CA GLU A 97 -5.85 -5.53 9.81
C GLU A 97 -4.37 -5.30 10.18
N ASP A 98 -3.53 -5.04 9.19
CA ASP A 98 -2.08 -5.05 9.33
C ASP A 98 -1.50 -3.68 9.70
N ILE A 99 -2.15 -2.57 9.31
CA ILE A 99 -1.60 -1.22 9.47
C ILE A 99 -2.35 -0.43 10.55
N LYS A 100 -1.69 -0.24 11.68
CA LYS A 100 -2.27 0.51 12.80
C LYS A 100 -2.61 1.95 12.42
N GLY A 101 -3.89 2.28 12.55
CA GLY A 101 -4.41 3.62 12.26
C GLY A 101 -4.91 3.80 10.82
N LEU A 102 -4.85 2.75 10.00
CA LEU A 102 -5.52 2.70 8.71
C LEU A 102 -6.93 2.14 8.95
N GLY A 103 -7.94 3.03 8.95
CA GLY A 103 -9.33 2.64 9.16
C GLY A 103 -9.99 2.11 7.89
N PHE A 104 -11.16 1.44 8.07
CA PHE A 104 -11.95 0.87 6.96
C PHE A 104 -12.21 1.88 5.84
N THR A 105 -12.58 3.11 6.19
CA THR A 105 -12.91 4.16 5.19
C THR A 105 -11.75 4.44 4.24
N ILE A 106 -10.50 4.48 4.73
CA ILE A 106 -9.32 4.70 3.88
C ILE A 106 -9.10 3.53 2.94
N ALA A 107 -9.21 2.30 3.45
CA ALA A 107 -9.08 1.10 2.62
C ALA A 107 -10.22 0.99 1.59
N ASP A 108 -11.42 1.38 1.96
CA ASP A 108 -12.59 1.36 1.07
C ASP A 108 -12.51 2.42 -0.04
N GLN A 109 -11.98 3.62 0.25
CA GLN A 109 -11.68 4.63 -0.76
C GLN A 109 -10.58 4.15 -1.71
N LEU A 110 -9.50 3.56 -1.18
CA LEU A 110 -8.46 2.95 -2.01
C LEU A 110 -9.05 1.85 -2.91
N ALA A 111 -9.89 0.97 -2.37
CA ALA A 111 -10.55 -0.09 -3.12
C ALA A 111 -11.44 0.47 -4.25
N GLU A 112 -12.11 1.59 -4.03
CA GLU A 112 -12.87 2.30 -5.06
C GLU A 112 -11.99 2.81 -6.19
N GLU A 113 -10.86 3.45 -5.88
CA GLU A 113 -9.87 3.90 -6.86
C GLU A 113 -9.27 2.74 -7.67
N LEU A 114 -9.18 1.56 -7.07
CA LEU A 114 -8.74 0.33 -7.73
C LEU A 114 -9.84 -0.37 -8.55
N GLY A 115 -11.07 0.16 -8.55
CA GLY A 115 -12.19 -0.36 -9.32
C GLY A 115 -13.00 -1.47 -8.62
N ILE A 116 -12.83 -1.66 -7.31
CA ILE A 116 -13.67 -2.58 -6.54
C ILE A 116 -15.06 -1.95 -6.37
N GLU A 117 -16.06 -2.63 -6.88
CA GLU A 117 -17.45 -2.15 -6.87
C GLU A 117 -18.02 -2.06 -5.46
N SER A 118 -19.02 -1.18 -5.29
CA SER A 118 -19.68 -0.96 -3.99
C SER A 118 -20.39 -2.20 -3.45
N GLN A 119 -20.79 -3.12 -4.33
CA GLN A 119 -21.48 -4.37 -4.00
C GLN A 119 -20.56 -5.59 -4.07
N ALA A 120 -19.27 -5.40 -4.12
CA ALA A 120 -18.29 -6.49 -4.18
C ALA A 120 -18.32 -7.34 -2.89
N PRO A 121 -18.35 -8.68 -3.00
CA PRO A 121 -18.35 -9.58 -1.83
C PRO A 121 -17.20 -9.34 -0.86
N GLU A 122 -15.99 -9.07 -1.38
CA GLU A 122 -14.82 -8.77 -0.56
C GLU A 122 -15.00 -7.50 0.28
N ARG A 123 -15.70 -6.49 -0.25
CA ARG A 123 -16.05 -5.27 0.48
C ARG A 123 -16.99 -5.56 1.66
N PHE A 124 -18.00 -6.39 1.43
CA PHE A 124 -18.96 -6.79 2.46
C PHE A 124 -18.28 -7.59 3.58
N ARG A 125 -17.42 -8.56 3.22
CA ARG A 125 -16.65 -9.34 4.19
C ARG A 125 -15.73 -8.46 5.03
N ALA A 126 -15.00 -7.55 4.40
CA ALA A 126 -14.13 -6.62 5.12
C ALA A 126 -14.92 -5.72 6.08
N GLY A 127 -16.09 -5.22 5.66
CA GLY A 127 -17.00 -4.45 6.50
C GLY A 127 -17.52 -5.26 7.70
N LEU A 128 -17.93 -6.51 7.48
CA LEU A 128 -18.40 -7.42 8.53
C LEU A 128 -17.31 -7.71 9.57
N VAL A 129 -16.11 -8.06 9.13
CA VAL A 129 -14.97 -8.32 10.02
C VAL A 129 -14.60 -7.07 10.82
N HIS A 130 -14.54 -5.92 10.17
CA HIS A 130 -14.24 -4.65 10.82
C HIS A 130 -15.30 -4.28 11.88
N SER A 131 -16.58 -4.37 11.54
CA SER A 131 -17.69 -4.07 12.46
C SER A 131 -17.71 -5.01 13.65
N LEU A 132 -17.47 -6.31 13.43
CA LEU A 132 -17.34 -7.30 14.51
C LEU A 132 -16.20 -6.96 15.46
N PHE A 133 -15.03 -6.65 14.91
CA PHE A 133 -13.87 -6.27 15.71
C PHE A 133 -14.13 -5.01 16.54
N GLN A 134 -14.72 -3.98 15.96
CA GLN A 134 -15.08 -2.74 16.64
C GLN A 134 -16.08 -3.00 17.77
N ALA A 135 -17.14 -3.74 17.52
CA ALA A 135 -18.14 -4.07 18.53
C ALA A 135 -17.53 -4.82 19.72
N CYS A 136 -16.68 -5.82 19.44
CA CYS A 136 -15.98 -6.57 20.51
C CYS A 136 -15.02 -5.68 21.32
N MET A 137 -14.34 -4.72 20.68
CA MET A 137 -13.44 -3.80 21.37
C MET A 137 -14.19 -2.78 22.24
N GLU A 138 -15.38 -2.35 21.83
CA GLU A 138 -16.18 -1.37 22.56
C GLU A 138 -16.88 -1.98 23.78
N THR A 139 -17.42 -3.20 23.64
CA THR A 139 -18.17 -3.85 24.72
C THR A 139 -17.28 -4.73 25.62
N GLY A 140 -16.14 -5.19 25.12
CA GLY A 140 -15.31 -6.20 25.76
C GLY A 140 -15.88 -7.62 25.64
N ASP A 141 -16.97 -7.80 24.91
CA ASP A 141 -17.60 -9.09 24.67
C ASP A 141 -16.88 -9.85 23.52
N THR A 142 -17.02 -11.15 23.53
CA THR A 142 -16.45 -12.02 22.48
C THR A 142 -17.50 -12.47 21.46
N TYR A 143 -18.69 -11.92 21.51
CA TYR A 143 -19.78 -12.21 20.59
C TYR A 143 -20.63 -10.96 20.31
N VAL A 144 -21.25 -10.92 19.15
CA VAL A 144 -22.22 -9.90 18.73
C VAL A 144 -23.40 -10.61 18.07
N GLU A 145 -24.62 -10.13 18.32
CA GLU A 145 -25.80 -10.68 17.63
C GLU A 145 -25.73 -10.39 16.12
N ALA A 146 -26.06 -11.38 15.31
CA ALA A 146 -25.98 -11.27 13.86
C ALA A 146 -26.77 -10.07 13.29
N ARG A 147 -27.91 -9.75 13.89
CA ARG A 147 -28.73 -8.60 13.50
C ARG A 147 -28.02 -7.28 13.73
N ASP A 148 -27.43 -7.12 14.91
CA ASP A 148 -26.73 -5.88 15.29
C ASP A 148 -25.46 -5.70 14.46
N LEU A 149 -24.74 -6.79 14.19
CA LEU A 149 -23.58 -6.79 13.30
C LEU A 149 -23.98 -6.35 11.88
N LEU A 150 -25.05 -6.88 11.33
CA LEU A 150 -25.53 -6.49 9.99
C LEU A 150 -25.91 -5.01 9.93
N GLU A 151 -26.62 -4.49 10.93
CA GLU A 151 -27.03 -3.09 11.01
C GLU A 151 -25.82 -2.15 11.07
N GLN A 152 -24.85 -2.47 11.94
CA GLN A 152 -23.58 -1.72 12.05
C GLN A 152 -22.77 -1.78 10.76
N THR A 153 -22.69 -2.95 10.15
CA THR A 153 -21.97 -3.12 8.88
C THR A 153 -22.60 -2.33 7.75
N LEU A 154 -23.92 -2.37 7.59
CA LEU A 154 -24.61 -1.57 6.57
C LEU A 154 -24.37 -0.07 6.80
N THR A 155 -24.46 0.41 8.03
CA THR A 155 -24.17 1.80 8.36
C THR A 155 -22.75 2.18 8.00
N LEU A 156 -21.76 1.33 8.29
CA LEU A 156 -20.36 1.53 7.94
C LEU A 156 -20.17 1.63 6.42
N LEU A 157 -20.70 0.65 5.68
CA LEU A 157 -20.54 0.55 4.24
C LEU A 157 -21.20 1.74 3.51
N GLU A 158 -22.42 2.11 3.89
CA GLU A 158 -23.17 3.22 3.28
C GLU A 158 -22.58 4.59 3.65
N SER A 159 -21.99 4.73 4.83
CA SER A 159 -21.28 5.96 5.21
C SER A 159 -19.94 6.12 4.51
N SER A 160 -19.27 5.02 4.21
CA SER A 160 -17.98 5.03 3.50
C SER A 160 -18.14 5.35 2.01
N ARG A 161 -19.14 4.73 1.37
CA ARG A 161 -19.57 5.06 0.00
C ARG A 161 -21.08 5.26 -0.01
N PRO A 162 -21.59 6.43 -0.40
CA PRO A 162 -23.03 6.76 -0.34
C PRO A 162 -23.82 6.02 -1.42
N VAL A 163 -24.01 4.73 -1.22
CA VAL A 163 -24.78 3.81 -2.10
C VAL A 163 -25.73 3.03 -1.22
N GLU A 164 -26.99 2.95 -1.62
CA GLU A 164 -27.98 2.09 -0.97
C GLU A 164 -27.65 0.61 -1.27
N LEU A 165 -27.48 -0.18 -0.21
CA LEU A 165 -27.12 -1.60 -0.29
C LEU A 165 -28.32 -2.50 0.03
N ASP A 166 -28.39 -3.65 -0.63
CA ASP A 166 -29.35 -4.70 -0.28
C ASP A 166 -28.83 -5.48 0.95
N PRO A 167 -29.53 -5.38 2.10
CA PRO A 167 -29.12 -6.09 3.32
C PRO A 167 -28.99 -7.61 3.13
N SER A 168 -29.73 -8.19 2.19
CA SER A 168 -29.69 -9.63 1.93
C SER A 168 -28.33 -10.09 1.37
N GLN A 169 -27.67 -9.25 0.60
CA GLN A 169 -26.33 -9.54 0.07
C GLN A 169 -25.29 -9.55 1.17
N VAL A 170 -25.33 -8.58 2.10
CA VAL A 170 -24.43 -8.54 3.25
C VAL A 170 -24.69 -9.72 4.19
N ALA A 171 -25.97 -10.11 4.41
CA ALA A 171 -26.34 -11.27 5.20
C ALA A 171 -25.85 -12.60 4.56
N GLN A 172 -25.82 -12.69 3.25
CA GLN A 172 -25.27 -13.85 2.55
C GLN A 172 -23.77 -14.00 2.81
N GLU A 173 -23.01 -12.89 2.78
CA GLU A 173 -21.57 -12.91 3.07
C GLU A 173 -21.29 -13.22 4.55
N LEU A 174 -22.15 -12.77 5.48
CA LEU A 174 -22.07 -13.17 6.87
C LEU A 174 -22.23 -14.69 7.03
N SER A 175 -23.21 -15.28 6.33
CA SER A 175 -23.41 -16.74 6.36
C SER A 175 -22.18 -17.50 5.85
N TYR A 176 -21.56 -17.00 4.81
CA TYR A 176 -20.31 -17.57 4.25
C TYR A 176 -19.11 -17.49 5.22
N LEU A 177 -19.02 -16.44 6.01
CA LEU A 177 -17.93 -16.27 6.99
C LEU A 177 -18.07 -17.17 8.23
N ILE A 178 -19.27 -17.68 8.51
CA ILE A 178 -19.56 -18.52 9.69
C ILE A 178 -19.41 -20.02 9.38
N GLU A 179 -19.51 -20.43 8.11
CA GLU A 179 -19.28 -21.81 7.65
C GLU A 179 -17.80 -22.21 7.69
#